data_4244f0f9c83fd61422634b1fa3311616
#
_entry.id   4244f0f9c83fd61422634b1fa3311616
#
_cell.length_a   1.000
_cell.length_b   1.000
_cell.length_c   1.000
_cell.angle_alpha   90.00
_cell.angle_beta   90.00
_cell.angle_gamma   90.00
#
_symmetry.space_group_name_H-M   'P 1'
#
loop_
_entity.id
_entity.type
_entity.pdbx_description
1 polymer ?
#
loop_
_entity_poly.entity_id
_entity_poly.type
_entity_poly.pdbx_seq_one_letter_code
_entity_poly.pdbx_strand_id
1 'polypeptide(L)'
;MAGIKDVAHAAGVSVSTVSYVLSGKRAISEKTAAKVRDAIRELQYTPDASAQKMRGIRNRILAVSEPIRGDINEAKYNAYFLHTARQARNAGYDVLLLSGEDAVDDIRRVTRSNMVDGVLLLDIVEDDERVAEAGSYGKPCVAIGYPSRKGDCACVDIDFPAAADLAVRYLHGLSLIHISEPTRLQLI
;
A
#
# COMPACT_ATOMS: atom_id res chain seq x y z
N MET A 1 -12.50 15.41 25.10
CA MET A 1 -12.57 14.94 23.72
C MET A 1 -14.03 14.53 23.46
N ALA A 2 -14.68 15.05 22.42
CA ALA A 2 -16.07 14.72 22.11
C ALA A 2 -16.17 13.23 21.71
N GLY A 3 -17.22 12.55 22.17
CA GLY A 3 -17.49 11.15 21.86
C GLY A 3 -18.66 11.00 20.86
N ILE A 4 -18.87 9.77 20.39
CA ILE A 4 -19.99 9.47 19.45
C ILE A 4 -21.36 9.84 20.01
N LYS A 5 -21.52 9.83 21.35
CA LYS A 5 -22.74 10.23 22.02
C LYS A 5 -22.99 11.73 21.89
N ASP A 6 -21.94 12.54 21.95
CA ASP A 6 -22.04 14.00 21.82
C ASP A 6 -22.39 14.37 20.38
N VAL A 7 -21.84 13.69 19.39
CA VAL A 7 -22.23 13.85 17.98
C VAL A 7 -23.69 13.48 17.75
N ALA A 8 -24.15 12.37 18.33
CA ALA A 8 -25.55 11.95 18.22
C ALA A 8 -26.49 12.98 18.82
N HIS A 9 -26.15 13.54 19.97
CA HIS A 9 -26.90 14.59 20.64
C HIS A 9 -26.95 15.88 19.80
N ALA A 10 -25.79 16.35 19.32
CA ALA A 10 -25.68 17.57 18.50
C ALA A 10 -26.44 17.45 17.16
N ALA A 11 -26.38 16.26 16.52
CA ALA A 11 -27.10 16.01 15.27
C ALA A 11 -28.59 15.69 15.46
N GLY A 12 -29.08 15.50 16.70
CA GLY A 12 -30.46 15.12 17.01
C GLY A 12 -30.84 13.73 16.49
N VAL A 13 -29.91 12.77 16.55
CA VAL A 13 -30.09 11.39 16.05
C VAL A 13 -29.62 10.36 17.06
N SER A 14 -29.92 9.07 16.81
CA SER A 14 -29.39 8.00 17.65
C SER A 14 -27.92 7.73 17.37
N VAL A 15 -27.19 7.16 18.35
CA VAL A 15 -25.78 6.70 18.18
C VAL A 15 -25.65 5.70 17.03
N SER A 16 -26.65 4.84 16.84
CA SER A 16 -26.68 3.90 15.72
C SER A 16 -26.77 4.61 14.37
N THR A 17 -27.54 5.71 14.27
CA THR A 17 -27.60 6.53 13.05
C THR A 17 -26.26 7.17 12.74
N VAL A 18 -25.57 7.74 13.73
CA VAL A 18 -24.19 8.26 13.55
C VAL A 18 -23.26 7.15 13.06
N SER A 19 -23.33 5.96 13.67
CA SER A 19 -22.55 4.79 13.27
C SER A 19 -22.83 4.36 11.82
N TYR A 20 -24.07 4.39 11.36
CA TYR A 20 -24.41 4.05 9.98
C TYR A 20 -23.90 5.10 8.99
N VAL A 21 -23.98 6.39 9.33
CA VAL A 21 -23.41 7.47 8.49
C VAL A 21 -21.90 7.30 8.34
N LEU A 22 -21.19 6.99 9.44
CA LEU A 22 -19.74 6.79 9.43
C LEU A 22 -19.31 5.52 8.68
N SER A 23 -20.10 4.45 8.78
CA SER A 23 -19.73 3.13 8.20
C SER A 23 -20.26 2.90 6.79
N GLY A 24 -21.24 3.68 6.35
CA GLY A 24 -21.93 3.45 5.06
C GLY A 24 -22.72 2.14 4.96
N LYS A 25 -22.84 1.36 6.06
CA LYS A 25 -23.49 0.04 6.06
C LYS A 25 -25.00 0.08 5.80
N ARG A 26 -25.63 1.22 5.98
CA ARG A 26 -27.06 1.40 5.75
C ARG A 26 -27.33 2.74 5.08
N ALA A 27 -28.21 2.76 4.11
CA ALA A 27 -28.67 3.99 3.48
C ALA A 27 -29.37 4.88 4.52
N ILE A 28 -28.85 6.08 4.70
CA ILE A 28 -29.40 7.15 5.56
C ILE A 28 -29.76 8.31 4.63
N SER A 29 -30.88 9.00 4.90
CA SER A 29 -31.26 10.16 4.08
C SER A 29 -30.15 11.20 4.05
N GLU A 30 -29.91 11.82 2.90
CA GLU A 30 -28.87 12.83 2.75
C GLU A 30 -28.99 13.98 3.74
N LYS A 31 -30.27 14.38 4.05
CA LYS A 31 -30.57 15.40 5.06
C LYS A 31 -30.06 15.00 6.45
N THR A 32 -30.20 13.73 6.83
CA THR A 32 -29.76 13.23 8.13
C THR A 32 -28.23 13.05 8.13
N ALA A 33 -27.66 12.55 7.03
CA ALA A 33 -26.22 12.39 6.88
C ALA A 33 -25.47 13.74 6.92
N ALA A 34 -26.06 14.79 6.32
CA ALA A 34 -25.53 16.15 6.40
C ALA A 34 -25.44 16.66 7.83
N LYS A 35 -26.53 16.54 8.60
CA LYS A 35 -26.57 16.95 10.04
C LYS A 35 -25.49 16.25 10.85
N VAL A 36 -25.27 14.95 10.62
CA VAL A 36 -24.24 14.19 11.33
C VAL A 36 -22.84 14.67 10.93
N ARG A 37 -22.58 14.91 9.63
CA ARG A 37 -21.30 15.45 9.16
C ARG A 37 -21.02 16.85 9.71
N ASP A 38 -22.02 17.70 9.82
CA ASP A 38 -21.88 19.03 10.39
C ASP A 38 -21.52 18.95 11.88
N ALA A 39 -22.23 18.12 12.66
CA ALA A 39 -21.92 17.90 14.07
C ALA A 39 -20.53 17.32 14.30
N ILE A 40 -20.06 16.40 13.42
CA ILE A 40 -18.71 15.86 13.47
C ILE A 40 -17.67 16.97 13.28
N ARG A 41 -17.88 17.88 12.31
CA ARG A 41 -16.98 19.01 12.05
C ARG A 41 -16.96 20.00 13.20
N GLU A 42 -18.13 20.37 13.71
CA GLU A 42 -18.29 21.34 14.81
C GLU A 42 -17.63 20.85 16.09
N LEU A 43 -17.82 19.56 16.43
CA LEU A 43 -17.24 18.94 17.62
C LEU A 43 -15.82 18.44 17.42
N GLN A 44 -15.24 18.58 16.22
CA GLN A 44 -13.94 18.02 15.84
C GLN A 44 -13.82 16.53 16.22
N TYR A 45 -14.95 15.82 16.10
CA TYR A 45 -14.99 14.41 16.49
C TYR A 45 -14.22 13.55 15.49
N THR A 46 -13.23 12.82 16.01
CA THR A 46 -12.53 11.77 15.26
C THR A 46 -12.99 10.42 15.79
N PRO A 47 -13.54 9.54 14.94
CA PRO A 47 -13.93 8.21 15.36
C PRO A 47 -12.75 7.44 15.96
N ASP A 48 -12.94 6.83 17.12
CA ASP A 48 -11.94 5.98 17.76
C ASP A 48 -11.61 4.78 16.84
N ALA A 49 -10.34 4.63 16.51
CA ALA A 49 -9.83 3.53 15.68
C ALA A 49 -10.17 2.15 16.29
N SER A 50 -10.17 2.03 17.61
CA SER A 50 -10.55 0.82 18.34
C SER A 50 -12.02 0.47 18.13
N ALA A 51 -12.91 1.49 18.19
CA ALA A 51 -14.34 1.32 17.95
C ALA A 51 -14.67 1.02 16.48
N GLN A 52 -13.89 1.55 15.53
CA GLN A 52 -14.00 1.24 14.11
C GLN A 52 -13.57 -0.22 13.84
N LYS A 53 -12.51 -0.67 14.48
CA LYS A 53 -11.97 -2.03 14.40
C LYS A 53 -13.01 -3.09 14.80
N MET A 54 -13.72 -2.89 15.91
CA MET A 54 -14.80 -3.79 16.34
C MET A 54 -15.99 -3.88 15.36
N ARG A 55 -16.12 -2.91 14.46
CA ARG A 55 -17.19 -2.83 13.45
C ARG A 55 -16.80 -3.36 12.09
N GLY A 56 -15.58 -3.89 11.94
CA GLY A 56 -15.05 -4.40 10.67
C GLY A 56 -14.84 -3.31 9.61
N ILE A 57 -14.65 -2.06 10.03
CA ILE A 57 -14.32 -0.96 9.14
C ILE A 57 -12.84 -1.07 8.78
N ARG A 58 -12.51 -0.98 7.49
CA ARG A 58 -11.12 -0.96 7.00
C ARG A 58 -10.39 0.27 7.53
N ASN A 59 -9.14 0.08 7.96
CA ASN A 59 -8.31 1.18 8.45
C ASN A 59 -7.87 2.12 7.32
N ARG A 60 -7.93 1.65 6.07
CA ARG A 60 -7.41 2.34 4.88
C ARG A 60 -5.93 2.71 5.02
N ILE A 61 -5.16 1.80 5.56
CA ILE A 61 -3.70 1.91 5.67
C ILE A 61 -3.08 0.72 4.95
N LEU A 62 -2.11 0.98 4.08
CA LEU A 62 -1.26 -0.02 3.47
C LEU A 62 0.12 0.04 4.11
N ALA A 63 0.68 -1.11 4.50
CA ALA A 63 2.08 -1.20 4.84
C ALA A 63 2.90 -1.27 3.54
N VAL A 64 3.97 -0.51 3.46
CA VAL A 64 5.01 -0.63 2.44
C VAL A 64 6.28 -1.09 3.14
N SER A 65 6.72 -2.30 2.85
CA SER A 65 7.97 -2.85 3.39
C SER A 65 9.08 -2.68 2.36
N GLU A 66 10.09 -1.92 2.74
CA GLU A 66 11.24 -1.61 1.91
C GLU A 66 12.50 -1.56 2.78
N PRO A 67 13.38 -2.58 2.71
CA PRO A 67 14.61 -2.61 3.48
C PRO A 67 15.53 -1.47 3.03
N ILE A 68 16.02 -0.67 3.98
CA ILE A 68 17.04 0.34 3.69
C ILE A 68 18.39 -0.37 3.59
N ARG A 69 18.95 -0.45 2.39
CA ARG A 69 20.27 -1.02 2.12
C ARG A 69 21.26 0.09 1.79
N GLY A 70 22.52 -0.07 2.21
CA GLY A 70 23.55 0.96 2.02
C GLY A 70 23.98 1.22 0.58
N ASP A 71 23.59 0.36 -0.37
CA ASP A 71 23.93 0.40 -1.80
C ASP A 71 22.79 0.96 -2.67
N ILE A 72 21.74 1.47 -2.06
CA ILE A 72 20.54 1.94 -2.75
C ILE A 72 20.81 3.28 -3.48
N ASN A 73 20.38 3.34 -4.74
CA ASN A 73 20.21 4.61 -5.42
C ASN A 73 18.99 5.34 -4.83
N GLU A 74 19.25 6.23 -3.86
CA GLU A 74 18.22 6.97 -3.12
C GLU A 74 17.21 7.68 -4.05
N ALA A 75 17.64 8.20 -5.19
CA ALA A 75 16.76 8.90 -6.12
C ALA A 75 15.72 7.93 -6.74
N LYS A 76 16.15 6.72 -7.11
CA LYS A 76 15.27 5.68 -7.64
C LYS A 76 14.31 5.19 -6.56
N TYR A 77 14.82 4.93 -5.37
CA TYR A 77 14.06 4.54 -4.19
C TYR A 77 12.94 5.54 -3.88
N ASN A 78 13.31 6.80 -3.72
CA ASN A 78 12.35 7.87 -3.43
C ASN A 78 11.27 7.99 -4.51
N ALA A 79 11.62 7.81 -5.79
CA ALA A 79 10.66 7.88 -6.88
C ALA A 79 9.61 6.77 -6.78
N TYR A 80 10.01 5.52 -6.52
CA TYR A 80 9.08 4.40 -6.36
C TYR A 80 8.19 4.56 -5.14
N PHE A 81 8.77 4.89 -3.99
CA PHE A 81 8.02 5.09 -2.76
C PHE A 81 7.02 6.24 -2.87
N LEU A 82 7.44 7.41 -3.34
CA LEU A 82 6.56 8.58 -3.48
C LEU A 82 5.44 8.33 -4.49
N HIS A 83 5.73 7.62 -5.59
CA HIS A 83 4.71 7.26 -6.57
C HIS A 83 3.69 6.30 -5.97
N THR A 84 4.15 5.26 -5.26
CA THR A 84 3.30 4.30 -4.55
C THR A 84 2.42 5.00 -3.52
N ALA A 85 3.00 5.87 -2.69
CA ALA A 85 2.26 6.63 -1.69
C ALA A 85 1.19 7.55 -2.32
N ARG A 86 1.50 8.20 -3.45
CA ARG A 86 0.55 9.04 -4.20
C ARG A 86 -0.61 8.21 -4.75
N GLN A 87 -0.34 7.05 -5.33
CA GLN A 87 -1.39 6.17 -5.87
C GLN A 87 -2.25 5.57 -4.75
N ALA A 88 -1.65 5.16 -3.64
CA ALA A 88 -2.39 4.71 -2.46
C ALA A 88 -3.36 5.81 -1.97
N ARG A 89 -2.88 7.06 -1.89
CA ARG A 89 -3.69 8.21 -1.50
C ARG A 89 -4.86 8.47 -2.46
N ASN A 90 -4.62 8.38 -3.77
CA ASN A 90 -5.68 8.51 -4.79
C ASN A 90 -6.75 7.41 -4.64
N ALA A 91 -6.36 6.22 -4.17
CA ALA A 91 -7.27 5.12 -3.83
C ALA A 91 -7.90 5.24 -2.42
N GLY A 92 -7.60 6.32 -1.68
CA GLY A 92 -8.14 6.57 -0.35
C GLY A 92 -7.44 5.78 0.76
N TYR A 93 -6.18 5.42 0.57
CA TYR A 93 -5.34 4.75 1.56
C TYR A 93 -4.20 5.66 2.00
N ASP A 94 -3.89 5.60 3.29
CA ASP A 94 -2.62 6.11 3.82
C ASP A 94 -1.55 5.02 3.75
N VAL A 95 -0.27 5.42 3.84
CA VAL A 95 0.88 4.50 3.75
C VAL A 95 1.67 4.51 5.05
N LEU A 96 1.94 3.32 5.56
CA LEU A 96 2.86 3.08 6.66
C LEU A 96 4.14 2.45 6.11
N LEU A 97 5.25 3.19 6.16
CA LEU A 97 6.55 2.67 5.75
C LEU A 97 7.15 1.78 6.87
N LEU A 98 7.57 0.59 6.48
CA LEU A 98 8.31 -0.35 7.32
C LEU A 98 9.72 -0.49 6.75
N SER A 99 10.69 0.09 7.43
CA SER A 99 12.10 0.17 6.98
C SER A 99 13.06 -0.44 8.01
N GLY A 100 12.54 -1.22 8.95
CA GLY A 100 13.34 -1.90 9.97
C GLY A 100 14.22 -3.02 9.41
N GLU A 101 15.24 -3.41 10.16
CA GLU A 101 16.14 -4.50 9.81
C GLU A 101 15.42 -5.86 9.79
N ASP A 102 14.46 -6.05 10.70
CA ASP A 102 13.61 -7.24 10.76
C ASP A 102 12.26 -6.99 10.07
N ALA A 103 12.31 -7.00 8.74
CA ALA A 103 11.14 -6.67 7.91
C ALA A 103 9.97 -7.67 8.09
N VAL A 104 10.25 -8.97 8.34
CA VAL A 104 9.22 -10.00 8.53
C VAL A 104 8.46 -9.75 9.83
N ASP A 105 9.17 -9.50 10.93
CA ASP A 105 8.53 -9.25 12.22
C ASP A 105 7.79 -7.91 12.25
N ASP A 106 8.30 -6.89 11.59
CA ASP A 106 7.58 -5.63 11.41
C ASP A 106 6.25 -5.82 10.67
N ILE A 107 6.25 -6.59 9.57
CA ILE A 107 5.03 -6.92 8.83
C ILE A 107 4.07 -7.73 9.73
N ARG A 108 4.56 -8.75 10.41
CA ARG A 108 3.76 -9.55 11.34
C ARG A 108 3.12 -8.69 12.43
N ARG A 109 3.86 -7.77 13.00
CA ARG A 109 3.39 -6.86 14.05
C ARG A 109 2.21 -6.01 13.56
N VAL A 110 2.32 -5.35 12.41
CA VAL A 110 1.26 -4.45 11.90
C VAL A 110 0.06 -5.21 11.35
N THR A 111 0.26 -6.40 10.78
CA THR A 111 -0.83 -7.24 10.26
C THR A 111 -1.62 -7.92 11.36
N ARG A 112 -0.95 -8.52 12.36
CA ARG A 112 -1.58 -9.17 13.52
C ARG A 112 -2.32 -8.17 14.41
N SER A 113 -1.78 -6.96 14.57
CA SER A 113 -2.49 -5.89 15.27
C SER A 113 -3.67 -5.33 14.47
N ASN A 114 -3.88 -5.81 13.24
CA ASN A 114 -4.90 -5.34 12.30
C ASN A 114 -4.81 -3.82 12.06
N MET A 115 -3.59 -3.29 12.05
CA MET A 115 -3.32 -1.87 11.82
C MET A 115 -3.43 -1.52 10.34
N VAL A 116 -3.11 -2.48 9.46
CA VAL A 116 -3.09 -2.30 8.00
C VAL A 116 -4.08 -3.23 7.31
N ASP A 117 -4.52 -2.84 6.12
CA ASP A 117 -5.46 -3.60 5.31
C ASP A 117 -4.76 -4.49 4.26
N GLY A 118 -3.50 -4.19 3.95
CA GLY A 118 -2.67 -4.93 3.01
C GLY A 118 -1.21 -4.54 3.11
N VAL A 119 -0.36 -5.30 2.44
CA VAL A 119 1.10 -5.15 2.44
C VAL A 119 1.60 -5.05 1.01
N LEU A 120 2.45 -4.07 0.75
CA LEU A 120 3.25 -3.94 -0.47
C LEU A 120 4.71 -4.20 -0.12
N LEU A 121 5.36 -5.08 -0.87
CA LEU A 121 6.77 -5.41 -0.73
C LEU A 121 7.53 -4.78 -1.90
N LEU A 122 8.46 -3.89 -1.60
CA LEU A 122 9.34 -3.28 -2.57
C LEU A 122 10.75 -3.85 -2.44
N ASP A 123 11.59 -3.62 -3.44
CA ASP A 123 12.98 -4.09 -3.51
C ASP A 123 13.11 -5.59 -3.21
N ILE A 124 12.39 -6.39 -4.01
CA ILE A 124 12.33 -7.85 -3.86
C ILE A 124 13.66 -8.48 -4.29
N VAL A 125 14.14 -9.40 -3.48
CA VAL A 125 15.29 -10.27 -3.80
C VAL A 125 14.83 -11.66 -4.23
N GLU A 126 15.75 -12.43 -4.79
CA GLU A 126 15.46 -13.76 -5.36
C GLU A 126 14.82 -14.71 -4.34
N ASP A 127 15.42 -14.85 -3.15
CA ASP A 127 14.90 -15.65 -2.03
C ASP A 127 14.42 -14.72 -0.91
N ASP A 128 13.37 -13.95 -1.17
CA ASP A 128 12.86 -12.97 -0.23
C ASP A 128 11.99 -13.62 0.86
N GLU A 129 12.46 -13.58 2.09
CA GLU A 129 11.77 -14.17 3.23
C GLU A 129 10.40 -13.52 3.47
N ARG A 130 10.24 -12.21 3.20
CA ARG A 130 8.97 -11.50 3.30
C ARG A 130 7.90 -12.10 2.39
N VAL A 131 8.31 -12.53 1.18
CA VAL A 131 7.42 -13.18 0.21
C VAL A 131 7.11 -14.62 0.63
N ALA A 132 8.12 -15.36 1.12
CA ALA A 132 7.93 -16.72 1.61
C ALA A 132 6.91 -16.77 2.76
N GLU A 133 6.92 -15.76 3.63
CA GLU A 133 6.04 -15.65 4.79
C GLU A 133 4.68 -14.99 4.50
N ALA A 134 4.41 -14.56 3.27
CA ALA A 134 3.21 -13.79 2.90
C ALA A 134 1.89 -14.45 3.34
N GLY A 135 1.80 -15.78 3.24
CA GLY A 135 0.63 -16.55 3.69
C GLY A 135 0.37 -16.45 5.20
N SER A 136 1.41 -16.18 6.00
CA SER A 136 1.30 -16.06 7.46
C SER A 136 0.75 -14.70 7.93
N TYR A 137 0.73 -13.69 7.06
CA TYR A 137 0.34 -12.33 7.45
C TYR A 137 -1.17 -12.16 7.63
N GLY A 138 -1.99 -13.02 7.03
CA GLY A 138 -3.45 -12.93 7.12
C GLY A 138 -4.03 -11.67 6.48
N LYS A 139 -3.25 -11.01 5.61
CA LYS A 139 -3.63 -9.82 4.83
C LYS A 139 -3.19 -9.99 3.39
N PRO A 140 -3.87 -9.37 2.41
CA PRO A 140 -3.40 -9.33 1.03
C PRO A 140 -1.97 -8.79 0.96
N CYS A 141 -1.11 -9.51 0.24
CA CYS A 141 0.29 -9.14 0.05
C CYS A 141 0.60 -9.08 -1.45
N VAL A 142 1.25 -7.99 -1.87
CA VAL A 142 1.68 -7.78 -3.25
C VAL A 142 3.16 -7.42 -3.27
N ALA A 143 3.94 -8.13 -4.07
CA ALA A 143 5.34 -7.84 -4.33
C ALA A 143 5.50 -7.05 -5.64
N ILE A 144 6.27 -5.97 -5.62
CA ILE A 144 6.76 -5.29 -6.80
C ILE A 144 8.13 -5.85 -7.11
N GLY A 145 8.17 -6.78 -8.05
CA GLY A 145 9.31 -7.63 -8.37
C GLY A 145 8.91 -9.10 -8.48
N TYR A 146 9.80 -9.93 -8.97
CA TYR A 146 9.53 -11.34 -9.23
C TYR A 146 10.52 -12.24 -8.50
N PRO A 147 10.20 -12.73 -7.30
CA PRO A 147 11.06 -13.64 -6.55
C PRO A 147 11.02 -15.04 -7.17
N SER A 148 12.02 -15.86 -6.88
CA SER A 148 12.06 -17.28 -7.31
C SER A 148 10.89 -18.10 -6.78
N ARG A 149 10.39 -17.75 -5.58
CA ARG A 149 9.25 -18.40 -4.93
C ARG A 149 8.20 -17.35 -4.58
N LYS A 150 7.02 -17.43 -5.24
CA LYS A 150 5.94 -16.47 -5.03
C LYS A 150 5.16 -16.65 -3.71
N GLY A 151 5.13 -17.86 -3.15
CA GLY A 151 4.27 -18.16 -2.02
C GLY A 151 2.82 -17.75 -2.28
N ASP A 152 2.14 -17.23 -1.26
CA ASP A 152 0.79 -16.66 -1.33
C ASP A 152 0.79 -15.14 -1.67
N CYS A 153 1.86 -14.66 -2.28
CA CYS A 153 2.03 -13.25 -2.66
C CYS A 153 1.70 -13.06 -4.14
N ALA A 154 0.88 -12.06 -4.46
CA ALA A 154 0.73 -11.60 -5.83
C ALA A 154 1.98 -10.82 -6.24
N CYS A 155 2.50 -11.06 -7.45
CA CYS A 155 3.70 -10.39 -7.94
C CYS A 155 3.34 -9.53 -9.16
N VAL A 156 3.91 -8.33 -9.21
CA VAL A 156 3.81 -7.40 -10.33
C VAL A 156 5.22 -6.97 -10.71
N ASP A 157 5.58 -7.16 -11.98
CA ASP A 157 6.90 -6.77 -12.50
C ASP A 157 6.83 -6.46 -13.99
N ILE A 158 7.90 -5.87 -14.52
CA ILE A 158 8.07 -5.67 -15.95
C ILE A 158 8.50 -7.00 -16.57
N ASP A 159 7.90 -7.38 -17.68
CA ASP A 159 8.38 -8.52 -18.49
C ASP A 159 9.68 -8.13 -19.21
N PHE A 160 10.80 -8.21 -18.48
CA PHE A 160 12.12 -7.88 -19.02
C PHE A 160 12.52 -8.76 -20.22
N PRO A 161 12.24 -10.09 -20.25
CA PRO A 161 12.50 -10.90 -21.43
C PRO A 161 11.76 -10.40 -22.68
N ALA A 162 10.46 -10.10 -22.56
CA ALA A 162 9.69 -9.60 -23.68
C ALA A 162 10.16 -8.19 -24.10
N ALA A 163 10.49 -7.33 -23.14
CA ALA A 163 11.03 -6.00 -23.44
C ALA A 163 12.39 -6.07 -24.16
N ALA A 164 13.28 -6.97 -23.72
CA ALA A 164 14.58 -7.20 -24.36
C ALA A 164 14.42 -7.76 -25.79
N ASP A 165 13.55 -8.76 -25.97
CA ASP A 165 13.26 -9.33 -27.30
C ASP A 165 12.73 -8.26 -28.27
N LEU A 166 11.80 -7.42 -27.79
CA LEU A 166 11.25 -6.30 -28.58
C LEU A 166 12.34 -5.32 -28.99
N ALA A 167 13.23 -4.93 -28.06
CA ALA A 167 14.32 -4.01 -28.31
C ALA A 167 15.31 -4.58 -29.34
N VAL A 168 15.72 -5.85 -29.18
CA VAL A 168 16.63 -6.53 -30.10
C VAL A 168 16.03 -6.65 -31.50
N ARG A 169 14.77 -7.06 -31.62
CA ARG A 169 14.07 -7.14 -32.91
C ARG A 169 13.97 -5.78 -33.59
N TYR A 170 13.69 -4.73 -32.84
CA TYR A 170 13.63 -3.38 -33.37
C TYR A 170 14.99 -2.93 -33.92
N LEU A 171 16.09 -3.11 -33.15
CA LEU A 171 17.45 -2.78 -33.59
C LEU A 171 17.88 -3.62 -34.81
N HIS A 172 17.55 -4.90 -34.81
CA HIS A 172 17.81 -5.79 -35.95
C HIS A 172 17.08 -5.31 -37.21
N GLY A 173 15.81 -4.92 -37.08
CA GLY A 173 15.02 -4.38 -38.20
C GLY A 173 15.57 -3.07 -38.79
N LEU A 174 16.29 -2.31 -37.96
CA LEU A 174 17.03 -1.10 -38.38
C LEU A 174 18.46 -1.40 -38.87
N SER A 175 18.87 -2.65 -38.93
CA SER A 175 20.26 -3.08 -39.25
C SER A 175 21.30 -2.52 -38.27
N LEU A 176 20.91 -2.22 -37.04
CA LEU A 176 21.76 -1.62 -35.98
C LEU A 176 22.29 -2.65 -34.99
N ILE A 177 22.49 -3.90 -35.43
CA ILE A 177 22.88 -5.02 -34.54
C ILE A 177 24.26 -4.84 -33.88
N HIS A 178 25.12 -4.01 -34.44
CA HIS A 178 26.46 -3.77 -33.87
C HIS A 178 26.46 -2.70 -32.75
N ILE A 179 25.39 -1.99 -32.51
CA ILE A 179 25.30 -0.95 -31.48
C ILE A 179 25.21 -1.54 -30.07
N SER A 180 24.75 -2.78 -29.94
CA SER A 180 24.64 -3.48 -28.67
C SER A 180 25.94 -4.20 -28.26
N GLU A 181 26.98 -4.19 -29.07
CA GLU A 181 28.27 -4.74 -28.68
C GLU A 181 29.05 -3.77 -27.79
N PRO A 182 29.56 -4.22 -26.61
CA PRO A 182 30.40 -3.37 -25.79
C PRO A 182 31.68 -3.05 -26.56
N THR A 183 31.85 -1.79 -26.94
CA THR A 183 33.10 -1.33 -27.56
C THR A 183 34.22 -1.48 -26.53
N ARG A 184 35.02 -2.54 -26.65
CA ARG A 184 36.31 -2.63 -25.93
C ARG A 184 37.16 -1.48 -26.41
N LEU A 185 37.35 -0.46 -25.59
CA LEU A 185 38.46 0.47 -25.75
C LEU A 185 39.75 -0.33 -25.71
N GLN A 186 40.31 -0.60 -26.86
CA GLN A 186 41.71 -1.01 -26.93
C GLN A 186 42.54 0.22 -26.54
N LEU A 187 43.07 0.19 -25.33
CA LEU A 187 44.17 1.07 -24.94
C LEU A 187 45.36 0.77 -25.85
N ILE A 188 45.70 1.72 -26.70
CA ILE A 188 46.97 1.75 -27.46
C ILE A 188 48.03 2.29 -26.52
#